data_3201a7302f5721b764e5fe4c08abd28b
#
_entry.id   3201a7302f5721b764e5fe4c08abd28b
#
_cell.length_a   1.000
_cell.length_b   1.000
_cell.length_c   1.000
_cell.angle_alpha   90.00
_cell.angle_beta   90.00
_cell.angle_gamma   90.00
#
_symmetry.space_group_name_H-M   'P 1'
#
loop_
_entity.id
_entity.type
_entity.pdbx_description
1 polymer ?
#
loop_
_entity_poly.entity_id
_entity_poly.type
_entity_poly.pdbx_seq_one_letter_code
_entity_poly.pdbx_strand_id
1 'polypeptide(L)'
;MAKKHVCCSFDYENDKAYYYLLTAWNSNPNIDFSVEDCTPSEIQSESVSKIKQVLSTKIGQAKYMIAIIGAYSDDTHPDSEEIGYKNWQAYEIAKNHEKGNGLVVGKFNSS
;
A
#
# COMPACT_ATOMS: atom_id res chain seq x y z
N MET A 1 1.46 24.86 -1.98
CA MET A 1 0.56 24.05 -1.16
C MET A 1 1.03 22.60 -1.13
N ALA A 2 1.08 22.01 0.04
CA ALA A 2 1.54 20.61 0.17
C ALA A 2 0.51 19.67 -0.44
N LYS A 3 1.00 18.65 -1.16
CA LYS A 3 0.14 17.63 -1.74
C LYS A 3 -0.40 16.72 -0.64
N LYS A 4 -1.58 16.15 -0.86
CA LYS A 4 -2.15 15.14 0.02
C LYS A 4 -1.36 13.85 -0.13
N HIS A 5 -1.05 13.20 0.99
CA HIS A 5 -0.34 11.93 0.98
C HIS A 5 -1.31 10.78 0.75
N VAL A 6 -0.95 9.89 -0.17
CA VAL A 6 -1.73 8.72 -0.52
C VAL A 6 -0.84 7.49 -0.38
N CYS A 7 -1.23 6.55 0.47
CA CYS A 7 -0.54 5.28 0.58
C CYS A 7 -0.89 4.37 -0.60
N CYS A 8 0.12 3.76 -1.20
CA CYS A 8 -0.09 2.77 -2.25
C CYS A 8 0.17 1.38 -1.70
N SER A 9 -0.85 0.52 -1.70
CA SER A 9 -0.74 -0.86 -1.27
C SER A 9 -0.68 -1.74 -2.51
N PHE A 10 0.39 -2.54 -2.64
CA PHE A 10 0.60 -3.38 -3.82
C PHE A 10 1.54 -4.54 -3.49
N ASP A 11 1.56 -5.55 -4.36
CA ASP A 11 2.54 -6.63 -4.30
C ASP A 11 3.83 -6.13 -4.94
N TYR A 12 4.81 -5.80 -4.11
CA TYR A 12 6.07 -5.19 -4.58
C TYR A 12 6.76 -6.04 -5.64
N GLU A 13 6.82 -7.35 -5.42
CA GLU A 13 7.55 -8.24 -6.33
C GLU A 13 6.92 -8.31 -7.72
N ASN A 14 5.60 -8.24 -7.80
CA ASN A 14 4.87 -8.46 -9.05
C ASN A 14 4.29 -7.20 -9.66
N ASP A 15 3.92 -6.23 -8.84
CA ASP A 15 3.14 -5.07 -9.29
C ASP A 15 3.87 -3.72 -9.15
N LYS A 16 5.16 -3.73 -8.84
CA LYS A 16 5.93 -2.50 -8.64
C LYS A 16 5.94 -1.59 -9.87
N ALA A 17 5.81 -2.16 -11.06
CA ALA A 17 5.77 -1.36 -12.28
C ALA A 17 4.56 -0.41 -12.30
N TYR A 18 3.42 -0.85 -11.79
CA TYR A 18 2.22 -0.01 -11.69
C TYR A 18 2.41 1.11 -10.68
N TYR A 19 3.08 0.80 -9.57
CA TYR A 19 3.40 1.83 -8.58
C TYR A 19 4.29 2.92 -9.18
N TYR A 20 5.32 2.54 -9.95
CA TYR A 20 6.21 3.52 -10.57
C TYR A 20 5.49 4.41 -11.59
N LEU A 21 4.48 3.88 -12.28
CA LEU A 21 3.65 4.71 -13.15
C LEU A 21 2.91 5.79 -12.35
N LEU A 22 2.39 5.42 -11.18
CA LEU A 22 1.70 6.38 -10.31
C LEU A 22 2.66 7.43 -9.74
N THR A 23 3.89 7.06 -9.42
CA THR A 23 4.86 8.01 -8.88
C THR A 23 5.23 9.11 -9.86
N ALA A 24 5.06 8.88 -11.16
CA ALA A 24 5.30 9.93 -12.15
C ALA A 24 4.40 11.14 -11.91
N TRP A 25 3.25 10.96 -11.28
CA TRP A 25 2.34 12.05 -10.96
C TRP A 25 2.86 12.92 -9.81
N ASN A 26 3.78 12.42 -9.00
CA ASN A 26 4.27 13.14 -7.82
C ASN A 26 5.00 14.44 -8.20
N SER A 27 5.60 14.50 -9.37
CA SER A 27 6.30 15.69 -9.86
C SER A 27 5.41 16.62 -10.66
N ASN A 28 4.17 16.28 -10.91
CA ASN A 28 3.25 17.11 -11.68
C ASN A 28 2.55 18.11 -10.75
N PRO A 29 2.77 19.44 -10.94
CA PRO A 29 2.18 20.45 -10.06
C PRO A 29 0.66 20.56 -10.17
N ASN A 30 0.07 19.99 -11.22
CA ASN A 30 -1.38 19.99 -11.40
C ASN A 30 -2.07 18.83 -10.69
N ILE A 31 -1.30 17.89 -10.14
CA ILE A 31 -1.84 16.77 -9.38
C ILE A 31 -1.78 17.10 -7.89
N ASP A 32 -2.90 16.99 -7.22
CA ASP A 32 -3.07 17.44 -5.83
C ASP A 32 -2.70 16.40 -4.78
N PHE A 33 -2.11 15.28 -5.20
CA PHE A 33 -1.70 14.23 -4.28
C PHE A 33 -0.31 13.69 -4.61
N SER A 34 0.31 13.05 -3.61
CA SER A 34 1.62 12.41 -3.73
C SER A 34 1.47 10.96 -3.26
N VAL A 35 1.86 10.02 -4.12
CA VAL A 35 1.74 8.59 -3.84
C VAL A 35 3.00 8.10 -3.12
N GLU A 36 2.82 7.38 -2.02
CA GLU A 36 3.92 6.83 -1.23
C GLU A 36 3.81 5.31 -1.19
N ASP A 37 4.97 4.63 -1.15
CA ASP A 37 5.03 3.19 -0.97
C ASP A 37 4.67 2.83 0.46
N CYS A 38 3.61 2.04 0.64
CA CYS A 38 3.19 1.52 1.94
C CYS A 38 3.33 0.01 2.00
N THR A 39 4.35 -0.54 1.34
CA THR A 39 4.61 -1.97 1.39
C THR A 39 5.70 -2.30 2.42
N PRO A 40 5.75 -3.56 2.92
CA PRO A 40 6.81 -3.96 3.84
C PRO A 40 8.21 -3.86 3.25
N SER A 41 8.36 -3.84 1.93
CA SER A 41 9.67 -3.75 1.27
C SER A 41 10.45 -2.50 1.66
N GLU A 42 9.77 -1.42 2.03
CA GLU A 42 10.40 -0.17 2.46
C GLU A 42 10.86 -0.23 3.93
N ILE A 43 10.43 -1.24 4.66
CA ILE A 43 10.69 -1.32 6.10
C ILE A 43 11.85 -2.27 6.35
N GLN A 44 12.92 -1.76 6.95
CA GLN A 44 14.12 -2.56 7.22
C GLN A 44 13.98 -3.28 8.57
N SER A 45 13.12 -4.27 8.60
CA SER A 45 12.90 -5.10 9.77
C SER A 45 12.32 -6.45 9.35
N GLU A 46 12.71 -7.50 10.05
CA GLU A 46 12.15 -8.83 9.86
C GLU A 46 11.02 -9.14 10.85
N SER A 47 10.82 -8.25 11.83
CA SER A 47 9.78 -8.44 12.84
C SER A 47 8.42 -8.05 12.28
N VAL A 48 7.48 -8.99 12.26
CA VAL A 48 6.10 -8.74 11.81
C VAL A 48 5.45 -7.65 12.65
N SER A 49 5.67 -7.65 13.97
CA SER A 49 5.12 -6.64 14.86
C SER A 49 5.61 -5.24 14.52
N LYS A 50 6.89 -5.11 14.21
CA LYS A 50 7.49 -3.83 13.83
C LYS A 50 6.95 -3.33 12.50
N ILE A 51 6.83 -4.24 11.52
CA ILE A 51 6.29 -3.91 10.21
C ILE A 51 4.85 -3.42 10.34
N LYS A 52 4.02 -4.10 11.13
CA LYS A 52 2.64 -3.68 11.39
C LYS A 52 2.57 -2.27 11.97
N GLN A 53 3.43 -1.99 12.93
CA GLN A 53 3.46 -0.69 13.60
C GLN A 53 3.79 0.43 12.61
N VAL A 54 4.81 0.24 11.78
CA VAL A 54 5.23 1.24 10.80
C VAL A 54 4.15 1.45 9.75
N LEU A 55 3.59 0.37 9.22
CA LEU A 55 2.52 0.47 8.21
C LEU A 55 1.28 1.17 8.77
N SER A 56 0.90 0.83 10.00
CA SER A 56 -0.26 1.46 10.64
C SER A 56 -0.07 2.97 10.77
N THR A 57 1.13 3.40 11.14
CA THR A 57 1.46 4.83 11.26
C THR A 57 1.39 5.53 9.90
N LYS A 58 2.01 4.94 8.87
CA LYS A 58 1.99 5.52 7.53
C LYS A 58 0.55 5.65 6.99
N ILE A 59 -0.25 4.60 7.15
CA ILE A 59 -1.63 4.59 6.69
C ILE A 59 -2.44 5.67 7.39
N GLY A 60 -2.27 5.81 8.70
CA GLY A 60 -2.97 6.83 9.47
C GLY A 60 -2.63 8.25 9.06
N GLN A 61 -1.38 8.49 8.68
CA GLN A 61 -0.92 9.81 8.25
C GLN A 61 -1.41 10.17 6.85
N ALA A 62 -1.59 9.17 5.98
CA ALA A 62 -1.91 9.41 4.57
C ALA A 62 -3.36 9.85 4.33
N LYS A 63 -4.31 9.33 5.09
CA LYS A 63 -5.76 9.61 4.95
C LYS A 63 -6.42 9.01 3.71
N TYR A 64 -5.65 8.56 2.72
CA TYR A 64 -6.16 7.93 1.49
C TYR A 64 -5.25 6.77 1.11
N MET A 65 -5.83 5.77 0.44
CA MET A 65 -5.06 4.63 -0.05
C MET A 65 -5.48 4.29 -1.48
N ILE A 66 -4.50 3.95 -2.30
CA ILE A 66 -4.71 3.32 -3.60
C ILE A 66 -4.23 1.89 -3.48
N ALA A 67 -5.11 0.92 -3.69
CA ALA A 67 -4.75 -0.48 -3.66
C ALA A 67 -4.65 -1.00 -5.09
N ILE A 68 -3.46 -1.50 -5.45
CA ILE A 68 -3.22 -2.10 -6.78
C ILE A 68 -3.44 -3.60 -6.67
N ILE A 69 -4.47 -4.10 -7.33
CA ILE A 69 -4.82 -5.52 -7.30
C ILE A 69 -4.31 -6.17 -8.59
N GLY A 70 -3.22 -6.91 -8.49
CA GLY A 70 -2.62 -7.63 -9.59
C GLY A 70 -2.91 -9.11 -9.54
N ALA A 71 -2.23 -9.88 -10.43
CA ALA A 71 -2.47 -11.32 -10.55
C ALA A 71 -2.17 -12.10 -9.27
N TYR A 72 -1.24 -11.62 -8.46
CA TYR A 72 -0.77 -12.33 -7.26
C TYR A 72 -1.24 -11.69 -5.95
N SER A 73 -2.13 -10.72 -6.01
CA SER A 73 -2.60 -10.01 -4.82
C SER A 73 -3.36 -10.90 -3.84
N ASP A 74 -3.84 -12.05 -4.31
CA ASP A 74 -4.60 -12.99 -3.50
C ASP A 74 -3.74 -14.12 -2.91
N ASP A 75 -2.43 -14.11 -3.15
CA ASP A 75 -1.52 -15.14 -2.65
C ASP A 75 -1.38 -15.05 -1.13
N THR A 76 -1.27 -16.23 -0.49
CA THR A 76 -1.09 -16.31 0.95
C THR A 76 0.38 -16.13 1.32
N HIS A 77 0.66 -15.17 2.20
CA HIS A 77 2.02 -14.92 2.69
C HIS A 77 2.43 -16.02 3.69
N PRO A 78 3.72 -16.43 3.70
CA PRO A 78 4.21 -17.41 4.68
C PRO A 78 3.95 -17.00 6.13
N ASP A 79 3.94 -15.72 6.44
CA ASP A 79 3.72 -15.21 7.80
C ASP A 79 2.27 -14.81 8.06
N SER A 80 1.33 -15.36 7.30
CA SER A 80 -0.09 -14.97 7.40
C SER A 80 -0.65 -15.09 8.82
N GLU A 81 -0.22 -16.08 9.59
CA GLU A 81 -0.70 -16.25 10.97
C GLU A 81 -0.27 -15.09 11.86
N GLU A 82 0.97 -14.66 11.77
CA GLU A 82 1.47 -13.52 12.56
C GLU A 82 0.89 -12.20 12.06
N ILE A 83 0.72 -12.07 10.74
CA ILE A 83 0.10 -10.88 10.16
C ILE A 83 -1.35 -10.77 10.60
N GLY A 84 -2.04 -11.91 10.74
CA GLY A 84 -3.45 -11.95 11.07
C GLY A 84 -4.36 -11.77 9.86
N TYR A 85 -3.78 -11.74 8.67
CA TYR A 85 -4.46 -11.60 7.38
C TYR A 85 -3.72 -12.47 6.37
N LYS A 86 -4.37 -12.72 5.24
CA LYS A 86 -3.84 -13.57 4.18
C LYS A 86 -2.46 -13.12 3.70
N ASN A 87 -2.27 -11.81 3.58
CA ASN A 87 -1.01 -11.21 3.17
C ASN A 87 -0.95 -9.76 3.66
N TRP A 88 0.16 -9.09 3.36
CA TRP A 88 0.35 -7.71 3.81
C TRP A 88 -0.63 -6.74 3.17
N GLN A 89 -1.00 -6.94 1.90
CA GLN A 89 -1.96 -6.06 1.25
C GLN A 89 -3.33 -6.13 1.93
N ALA A 90 -3.77 -7.32 2.29
CA ALA A 90 -5.02 -7.49 3.03
C ALA A 90 -4.97 -6.77 4.38
N TYR A 91 -3.86 -6.85 5.08
CA TYR A 91 -3.64 -6.13 6.32
C TYR A 91 -3.74 -4.62 6.12
N GLU A 92 -3.08 -4.10 5.08
CA GLU A 92 -3.05 -2.67 4.80
C GLU A 92 -4.43 -2.13 4.46
N ILE A 93 -5.19 -2.85 3.65
CA ILE A 93 -6.55 -2.44 3.28
C ILE A 93 -7.46 -2.43 4.52
N ALA A 94 -7.37 -3.47 5.35
CA ALA A 94 -8.17 -3.55 6.58
C ALA A 94 -7.80 -2.41 7.54
N LYS A 95 -6.51 -2.11 7.69
CA LYS A 95 -6.05 -1.05 8.55
C LYS A 95 -6.51 0.32 8.04
N ASN A 96 -6.49 0.51 6.72
CA ASN A 96 -6.98 1.74 6.10
C ASN A 96 -8.47 1.96 6.39
N HIS A 97 -9.25 0.90 6.29
CA HIS A 97 -10.68 0.95 6.62
C HIS A 97 -10.90 1.28 8.10
N GLU A 98 -10.14 0.64 8.98
CA GLU A 98 -10.21 0.84 10.42
C GLU A 98 -9.96 2.31 10.80
N LYS A 99 -9.09 3.00 10.08
CA LYS A 99 -8.78 4.40 10.33
C LYS A 99 -9.75 5.37 9.64
N GLY A 100 -10.74 4.85 8.92
CA GLY A 100 -11.74 5.67 8.26
C GLY A 100 -11.23 6.43 7.04
N ASN A 101 -10.16 5.96 6.42
CA ASN A 101 -9.55 6.62 5.26
C ASN A 101 -10.28 6.26 3.96
N GLY A 102 -10.14 7.14 2.95
CA GLY A 102 -10.63 6.85 1.62
C GLY A 102 -9.84 5.75 0.93
N LEU A 103 -10.48 4.99 0.04
CA LEU A 103 -9.85 3.89 -0.69
C LEU A 103 -10.23 3.93 -2.16
N VAL A 104 -9.22 3.82 -3.02
CA VAL A 104 -9.38 3.63 -4.46
C VAL A 104 -8.72 2.30 -4.81
N VAL A 105 -9.44 1.44 -5.53
CA VAL A 105 -8.93 0.13 -5.95
C VAL A 105 -8.71 0.13 -7.46
N GLY A 106 -7.47 -0.15 -7.86
CA GLY A 106 -7.12 -0.34 -9.26
C GLY A 106 -6.83 -1.80 -9.53
N LYS A 107 -7.56 -2.40 -10.47
CA LYS A 107 -7.30 -3.77 -10.88
C LYS A 107 -6.49 -3.76 -12.17
N PHE A 108 -5.34 -4.39 -12.12
CA PHE A 108 -4.45 -4.50 -13.26
C PHE A 108 -4.27 -5.97 -13.57
N ASN A 109 -4.94 -6.44 -14.61
CA ASN A 109 -4.80 -7.81 -15.06
C ASN A 109 -3.79 -7.87 -16.18
N SER A 110 -2.69 -8.54 -15.92
CA SER A 110 -1.77 -8.92 -16.98
C SER A 110 -2.30 -10.22 -17.57
N SER A 111 -3.16 -10.10 -18.53
CA SER A 111 -3.59 -11.27 -19.29
C SER A 111 -2.67 -11.44 -20.48
#